data_95e93913c0bb130d6b9a4350efc9aac4
#
_entry.id   95e93913c0bb130d6b9a4350efc9aac4
#
_cell.length_a   1.000
_cell.length_b   1.000
_cell.length_c   1.000
_cell.angle_alpha   90.00
_cell.angle_beta   90.00
_cell.angle_gamma   90.00
#
_symmetry.space_group_name_H-M   'P 1'
#
loop_
_entity.id
_entity.type
_entity.pdbx_description
1 polymer ?
#
loop_
_entity_poly.entity_id
_entity_poly.type
_entity_poly.pdbx_seq_one_letter_code
_entity_poly.pdbx_strand_id
1 'polypeptide(L)'
;MPKSTIRAMPIADDDMTIRHPAVAGTFYPRDRDLLWETVGDLLAGAQSVQHEQIRAVIAPHAGYIYSGAVAAEAFAGLRGLRGRIERLVVIGPAHFVYLSGIAAPTASAFRTPLGDVPVDTAAIAEIAHMPQVAVDDQPHAPEHALEIELPFLQATLGAVPIVPLLVGSARAEEVAEVLHRLWDARTLVVVSSDLSHYNSYETARRLDAVTADAIERLDEKAIGSGDACGSVAVRGLLIEARRRGLAIERLDLRNSGDTAGDPHRVVGYGAWVVLET
;
A
#
# COMPACT_ATOMS: atom_id res chain seq x y z
N MET A 1 -35.48 26.34 48.07
CA MET A 1 -34.32 26.36 47.16
C MET A 1 -34.19 24.97 46.55
N PRO A 2 -34.52 24.74 45.27
CA PRO A 2 -34.36 23.42 44.65
C PRO A 2 -32.91 23.21 44.25
N LYS A 3 -32.38 22.03 44.60
CA LYS A 3 -31.04 21.57 44.20
C LYS A 3 -31.07 21.20 42.70
N SER A 4 -30.33 21.93 41.90
CA SER A 4 -30.09 21.63 40.49
C SER A 4 -29.23 20.36 40.38
N THR A 5 -29.82 19.27 39.94
CA THR A 5 -29.12 18.04 39.59
C THR A 5 -28.58 18.23 38.18
N ILE A 6 -27.30 18.46 38.05
CA ILE A 6 -26.60 18.42 36.76
C ILE A 6 -26.60 16.96 36.28
N ARG A 7 -27.43 16.70 35.27
CA ARG A 7 -27.49 15.41 34.58
C ARG A 7 -26.25 15.35 33.69
N ALA A 8 -25.31 14.46 34.01
CA ALA A 8 -24.20 14.16 33.13
C ALA A 8 -24.80 13.68 31.79
N MET A 9 -24.49 14.40 30.72
CA MET A 9 -24.76 13.92 29.35
C MET A 9 -23.92 12.66 29.14
N PRO A 10 -24.47 11.59 28.54
CA PRO A 10 -23.65 10.47 28.11
C PRO A 10 -22.65 11.02 27.08
N ILE A 11 -21.36 10.71 27.27
CA ILE A 11 -20.33 10.85 26.26
C ILE A 11 -20.83 9.95 25.12
N ALA A 12 -21.17 10.54 23.97
CA ALA A 12 -21.47 9.79 22.78
C ALA A 12 -20.27 8.84 22.51
N ASP A 13 -20.56 7.54 22.29
CA ASP A 13 -19.62 6.63 21.66
C ASP A 13 -19.11 7.37 20.41
N ASP A 14 -17.82 7.68 20.39
CA ASP A 14 -17.17 8.31 19.27
C ASP A 14 -17.40 7.40 18.06
N ASP A 15 -18.15 7.91 17.10
CA ASP A 15 -18.68 7.19 15.94
C ASP A 15 -17.49 6.77 15.09
N MET A 16 -16.89 5.61 15.43
CA MET A 16 -15.75 5.04 14.69
C MET A 16 -16.22 4.72 13.28
N THR A 17 -15.98 5.64 12.35
CA THR A 17 -16.26 5.40 10.94
C THR A 17 -15.30 4.35 10.40
N ILE A 18 -15.85 3.20 9.97
CA ILE A 18 -15.08 2.07 9.46
C ILE A 18 -15.21 2.03 7.95
N ARG A 19 -14.09 2.02 7.24
CA ARG A 19 -14.06 1.69 5.81
C ARG A 19 -14.19 0.18 5.63
N HIS A 20 -15.32 -0.27 5.08
CA HIS A 20 -15.59 -1.68 4.80
C HIS A 20 -14.84 -2.19 3.57
N PRO A 21 -14.51 -3.51 3.48
CA PRO A 21 -13.80 -4.06 2.34
C PRO A 21 -14.64 -3.97 1.05
N ALA A 22 -14.01 -3.50 -0.04
CA ALA A 22 -14.63 -3.37 -1.35
C ALA A 22 -14.47 -4.63 -2.21
N VAL A 23 -13.39 -5.41 -2.02
CA VAL A 23 -13.02 -6.53 -2.91
C VAL A 23 -12.90 -7.89 -2.20
N ALA A 24 -13.33 -7.99 -0.94
CA ALA A 24 -13.39 -9.26 -0.23
C ALA A 24 -14.39 -10.23 -0.89
N GLY A 25 -13.93 -11.43 -1.25
CA GLY A 25 -14.67 -12.45 -1.98
C GLY A 25 -14.51 -12.35 -3.52
N THR A 26 -13.78 -11.35 -4.02
CA THR A 26 -13.46 -11.21 -5.45
C THR A 26 -11.95 -11.20 -5.70
N PHE A 27 -11.17 -10.42 -4.96
CA PHE A 27 -9.71 -10.34 -5.10
C PHE A 27 -8.97 -11.24 -4.12
N TYR A 28 -9.59 -11.48 -2.96
CA TYR A 28 -9.10 -12.38 -1.92
C TYR A 28 -10.30 -13.02 -1.17
N PRO A 29 -10.12 -14.13 -0.45
CA PRO A 29 -11.20 -14.81 0.27
C PRO A 29 -11.92 -13.90 1.26
N ARG A 30 -13.28 -13.94 1.26
CA ARG A 30 -14.11 -13.23 2.26
C ARG A 30 -14.13 -13.97 3.59
N ASP A 31 -14.02 -15.30 3.56
CA ASP A 31 -13.95 -16.12 4.76
C ASP A 31 -12.63 -15.87 5.49
N ARG A 32 -12.70 -15.65 6.79
CA ARG A 32 -11.55 -15.29 7.62
C ARG A 32 -10.48 -16.37 7.64
N ASP A 33 -10.89 -17.61 7.86
CA ASP A 33 -9.97 -18.72 8.08
C ASP A 33 -9.29 -19.10 6.76
N LEU A 34 -10.07 -19.10 5.67
CA LEU A 34 -9.53 -19.30 4.32
C LEU A 34 -8.57 -18.18 3.91
N LEU A 35 -8.87 -16.93 4.25
CA LEU A 35 -7.96 -15.81 3.96
C LEU A 35 -6.65 -15.93 4.76
N TRP A 36 -6.75 -16.31 6.04
CA TRP A 36 -5.58 -16.52 6.88
C TRP A 36 -4.68 -17.62 6.35
N GLU A 37 -5.25 -18.76 5.95
CA GLU A 37 -4.56 -19.88 5.32
C GLU A 37 -3.92 -19.44 3.99
N THR A 38 -4.70 -18.79 3.10
CA THR A 38 -4.21 -18.31 1.80
C THR A 38 -3.00 -17.36 1.95
N VAL A 39 -3.09 -16.37 2.84
CA VAL A 39 -1.98 -15.43 3.10
C VAL A 39 -0.79 -16.17 3.73
N GLY A 40 -1.07 -17.11 4.64
CA GLY A 40 -0.05 -17.95 5.28
C GLY A 40 0.75 -18.77 4.27
N ASP A 41 0.06 -19.42 3.34
CA ASP A 41 0.68 -20.24 2.29
C ASP A 41 1.49 -19.39 1.31
N LEU A 42 0.94 -18.24 0.87
CA LEU A 42 1.68 -17.30 0.01
C LEU A 42 2.97 -16.82 0.66
N LEU A 43 2.90 -16.39 1.93
CA LEU A 43 4.07 -15.95 2.70
C LEU A 43 5.07 -17.08 3.00
N ALA A 44 4.61 -18.33 3.11
CA ALA A 44 5.47 -19.49 3.32
C ALA A 44 6.19 -19.90 2.03
N GLY A 45 5.57 -19.66 0.86
CA GLY A 45 6.15 -19.92 -0.46
C GLY A 45 7.15 -18.85 -0.91
N ALA A 46 7.18 -17.69 -0.27
CA ALA A 46 8.10 -16.61 -0.62
C ALA A 46 9.55 -16.96 -0.29
N GLN A 47 10.47 -16.55 -1.18
CA GLN A 47 11.91 -16.80 -1.04
C GLN A 47 12.68 -15.61 -0.44
N SER A 48 11.96 -14.52 -0.10
CA SER A 48 12.61 -13.30 0.37
C SER A 48 13.35 -13.51 1.69
N VAL A 49 14.56 -12.96 1.74
CA VAL A 49 15.39 -12.95 2.94
C VAL A 49 14.87 -11.90 3.92
N GLN A 50 14.89 -12.23 5.22
CA GLN A 50 14.57 -11.24 6.25
C GLN A 50 15.69 -10.21 6.35
N HIS A 51 15.35 -8.94 6.15
CA HIS A 51 16.26 -7.82 6.35
C HIS A 51 15.74 -6.96 7.51
N GLU A 52 16.57 -6.74 8.52
CA GLU A 52 16.23 -5.84 9.65
C GLU A 52 16.21 -4.35 9.23
N GLN A 53 16.70 -4.05 8.04
CA GLN A 53 16.92 -2.71 7.50
C GLN A 53 15.84 -2.27 6.50
N ILE A 54 14.73 -3.04 6.35
CA ILE A 54 13.66 -2.66 5.42
C ILE A 54 12.98 -1.38 5.91
N ARG A 55 12.94 -0.39 5.02
CA ARG A 55 12.33 0.92 5.26
C ARG A 55 11.06 1.14 4.44
N ALA A 56 10.98 0.50 3.27
CA ALA A 56 9.78 0.49 2.45
C ALA A 56 9.70 -0.77 1.59
N VAL A 57 8.51 -1.03 1.05
CA VAL A 57 8.26 -2.06 0.04
C VAL A 57 7.42 -1.48 -1.10
N ILE A 58 7.59 -2.05 -2.30
CA ILE A 58 6.66 -1.88 -3.42
C ILE A 58 6.06 -3.25 -3.69
N ALA A 59 4.73 -3.34 -3.77
CA ALA A 59 3.99 -4.58 -3.97
C ALA A 59 2.83 -4.40 -4.97
N PRO A 60 2.45 -5.44 -5.74
CA PRO A 60 1.34 -5.42 -6.67
C PRO A 60 0.01 -5.68 -5.97
N HIS A 61 -1.10 -5.16 -6.53
CA HIS A 61 -2.42 -5.18 -5.93
C HIS A 61 -3.53 -5.84 -6.78
N ALA A 62 -3.18 -6.70 -7.71
CA ALA A 62 -4.16 -7.53 -8.38
C ALA A 62 -4.73 -8.60 -7.42
N GLY A 63 -5.78 -9.33 -7.84
CA GLY A 63 -6.32 -10.44 -7.03
C GLY A 63 -5.24 -11.48 -6.70
N TYR A 64 -5.32 -12.09 -5.52
CA TYR A 64 -4.28 -12.99 -4.96
C TYR A 64 -3.91 -14.16 -5.87
N ILE A 65 -4.85 -14.67 -6.67
CA ILE A 65 -4.57 -15.73 -7.65
C ILE A 65 -3.58 -15.30 -8.76
N TYR A 66 -3.47 -13.99 -8.99
CA TYR A 66 -2.59 -13.41 -10.01
C TYR A 66 -1.29 -12.86 -9.41
N SER A 67 -1.40 -11.95 -8.45
CA SER A 67 -0.24 -11.22 -7.90
C SER A 67 0.17 -11.61 -6.49
N GLY A 68 -0.64 -12.43 -5.79
CA GLY A 68 -0.41 -12.74 -4.37
C GLY A 68 0.97 -13.33 -4.06
N ALA A 69 1.49 -14.20 -4.95
CA ALA A 69 2.82 -14.77 -4.77
C ALA A 69 3.94 -13.72 -4.92
N VAL A 70 3.76 -12.74 -5.84
CA VAL A 70 4.71 -11.63 -6.00
C VAL A 70 4.63 -10.66 -4.81
N ALA A 71 3.41 -10.32 -4.38
CA ALA A 71 3.22 -9.50 -3.18
C ALA A 71 3.85 -10.14 -1.93
N ALA A 72 3.70 -11.46 -1.78
CA ALA A 72 4.29 -12.21 -0.66
C ALA A 72 5.80 -12.06 -0.56
N GLU A 73 6.53 -11.95 -1.68
CA GLU A 73 7.98 -11.69 -1.67
C GLU A 73 8.31 -10.38 -0.95
N ALA A 74 7.53 -9.31 -1.17
CA ALA A 74 7.73 -8.03 -0.50
C ALA A 74 7.39 -8.10 1.00
N PHE A 75 6.35 -8.85 1.37
CA PHE A 75 5.83 -8.86 2.74
C PHE A 75 6.51 -9.88 3.65
N ALA A 76 7.00 -11.02 3.15
CA ALA A 76 7.57 -12.09 3.97
C ALA A 76 8.77 -11.59 4.80
N GLY A 77 9.62 -10.72 4.22
CA GLY A 77 10.76 -10.10 4.90
C GLY A 77 10.39 -9.21 6.09
N LEU A 78 9.14 -8.71 6.14
CA LEU A 78 8.69 -7.80 7.19
C LEU A 78 8.48 -8.47 8.55
N ARG A 79 8.40 -9.80 8.62
CA ARG A 79 8.21 -10.54 9.88
C ARG A 79 9.25 -10.18 10.94
N GLY A 80 10.50 -9.90 10.53
CA GLY A 80 11.59 -9.48 11.42
C GLY A 80 11.40 -8.08 12.03
N LEU A 81 10.48 -7.27 11.49
CA LEU A 81 10.18 -5.92 11.96
C LEU A 81 8.99 -5.85 12.93
N ARG A 82 8.35 -6.99 13.23
CA ARG A 82 7.20 -7.04 14.14
C ARG A 82 7.56 -6.46 15.51
N GLY A 83 6.74 -5.53 16.00
CA GLY A 83 6.97 -4.82 17.27
C GLY A 83 8.01 -3.70 17.21
N ARG A 84 8.66 -3.48 16.04
CA ARG A 84 9.60 -2.37 15.80
C ARG A 84 8.95 -1.23 15.02
N ILE A 85 7.95 -1.54 14.19
CA ILE A 85 7.19 -0.58 13.39
C ILE A 85 5.97 -0.14 14.19
N GLU A 86 5.75 1.16 14.26
CA GLU A 86 4.62 1.78 14.98
C GLU A 86 3.62 2.44 14.02
N ARG A 87 4.00 2.64 12.75
CA ARG A 87 3.16 3.26 11.72
C ARG A 87 3.44 2.64 10.35
N LEU A 88 2.39 2.46 9.55
CA LEU A 88 2.47 2.08 8.13
C LEU A 88 1.91 3.21 7.29
N VAL A 89 2.68 3.75 6.36
CA VAL A 89 2.14 4.59 5.29
C VAL A 89 1.85 3.68 4.10
N VAL A 90 0.56 3.47 3.81
CA VAL A 90 0.13 2.64 2.67
C VAL A 90 -0.37 3.57 1.58
N ILE A 91 0.34 3.64 0.47
CA ILE A 91 0.08 4.61 -0.60
C ILE A 91 -0.05 3.91 -1.95
N GLY A 92 -1.06 4.28 -2.73
CA GLY A 92 -1.34 3.69 -4.03
C GLY A 92 -2.23 4.57 -4.91
N PRO A 93 -2.56 4.13 -6.13
CA PRO A 93 -3.36 4.91 -7.07
C PRO A 93 -4.85 4.96 -6.68
N ALA A 94 -5.55 5.99 -7.14
CA ALA A 94 -7.01 6.07 -7.14
C ALA A 94 -7.53 5.63 -8.51
N HIS A 95 -8.21 4.46 -8.58
CA HIS A 95 -8.67 3.88 -9.86
C HIS A 95 -10.11 4.28 -10.21
N PHE A 96 -10.97 4.52 -9.22
CA PHE A 96 -12.43 4.60 -9.44
C PHE A 96 -12.99 6.01 -9.34
N VAL A 97 -12.37 6.86 -8.56
CA VAL A 97 -12.84 8.24 -8.33
C VAL A 97 -11.76 9.21 -8.77
N TYR A 98 -12.13 10.18 -9.60
CA TYR A 98 -11.18 11.23 -9.97
C TYR A 98 -10.74 12.00 -8.73
N LEU A 99 -9.45 12.11 -8.56
CA LEU A 99 -8.82 12.78 -7.43
C LEU A 99 -7.74 13.74 -7.94
N SER A 100 -7.79 14.99 -7.48
CA SER A 100 -6.69 15.96 -7.65
C SER A 100 -5.83 15.93 -6.38
N GLY A 101 -4.55 15.61 -6.51
CA GLY A 101 -3.65 15.49 -5.37
C GLY A 101 -3.71 14.11 -4.70
N ILE A 102 -3.69 14.12 -3.38
CA ILE A 102 -3.61 12.93 -2.51
C ILE A 102 -4.79 12.94 -1.55
N ALA A 103 -5.54 11.84 -1.43
CA ALA A 103 -6.62 11.71 -0.47
C ALA A 103 -6.19 10.87 0.75
N ALA A 104 -6.48 11.40 1.94
CA ALA A 104 -6.46 10.68 3.20
C ALA A 104 -7.92 10.51 3.71
N PRO A 105 -8.29 9.41 4.39
CA PRO A 105 -9.66 9.20 4.87
C PRO A 105 -9.95 9.93 6.18
N THR A 106 -11.24 10.06 6.50
CA THR A 106 -11.72 10.37 7.87
C THR A 106 -11.96 9.11 8.69
N ALA A 107 -12.04 7.94 8.04
CA ALA A 107 -12.26 6.66 8.69
C ALA A 107 -11.19 6.39 9.76
N SER A 108 -11.62 5.88 10.91
CA SER A 108 -10.76 5.52 12.04
C SER A 108 -10.19 4.10 11.92
N ALA A 109 -10.74 3.27 11.03
CA ALA A 109 -10.24 1.93 10.74
C ALA A 109 -10.60 1.48 9.32
N PHE A 110 -9.77 0.58 8.76
CA PHE A 110 -10.07 -0.18 7.56
C PHE A 110 -10.36 -1.63 7.95
N ARG A 111 -11.52 -2.14 7.56
CA ARG A 111 -11.93 -3.51 7.86
C ARG A 111 -11.44 -4.47 6.80
N THR A 112 -10.88 -5.60 7.26
CA THR A 112 -10.64 -6.81 6.46
C THR A 112 -11.36 -8.00 7.09
N PRO A 113 -11.48 -9.15 6.43
CA PRO A 113 -11.96 -10.37 7.08
C PRO A 113 -11.12 -10.81 8.29
N LEU A 114 -9.85 -10.42 8.36
CA LEU A 114 -8.95 -10.71 9.48
C LEU A 114 -9.16 -9.79 10.69
N GLY A 115 -9.94 -8.71 10.53
CA GLY A 115 -10.23 -7.72 11.58
C GLY A 115 -9.94 -6.29 11.14
N ASP A 116 -10.21 -5.34 12.02
CA ASP A 116 -10.03 -3.92 11.75
C ASP A 116 -8.56 -3.52 11.89
N VAL A 117 -8.08 -2.76 10.92
CA VAL A 117 -6.75 -2.13 10.92
C VAL A 117 -6.95 -0.66 11.31
N PRO A 118 -6.40 -0.19 12.44
CA PRO A 118 -6.60 1.19 12.89
C PRO A 118 -5.92 2.19 11.94
N VAL A 119 -6.54 3.35 11.80
CA VAL A 119 -5.97 4.48 11.04
C VAL A 119 -5.28 5.44 12.03
N ASP A 120 -4.05 5.87 11.71
CA ASP A 120 -3.33 6.90 12.44
C ASP A 120 -3.87 8.29 12.07
N THR A 121 -5.00 8.67 12.68
CA THR A 121 -5.64 9.96 12.44
C THR A 121 -4.79 11.15 12.88
N ALA A 122 -3.89 10.95 13.86
CA ALA A 122 -2.96 11.98 14.29
C ALA A 122 -1.93 12.29 13.18
N ALA A 123 -1.39 11.25 12.54
CA ALA A 123 -0.50 11.43 11.41
C ALA A 123 -1.21 12.04 10.18
N ILE A 124 -2.48 11.68 9.94
CA ILE A 124 -3.29 12.35 8.90
C ILE A 124 -3.41 13.85 9.21
N ALA A 125 -3.68 14.23 10.46
CA ALA A 125 -3.75 15.64 10.85
C ALA A 125 -2.44 16.41 10.62
N GLU A 126 -1.29 15.73 10.70
CA GLU A 126 0.03 16.32 10.40
C GLU A 126 0.19 16.74 8.93
N ILE A 127 -0.50 16.10 8.01
CA ILE A 127 -0.40 16.35 6.55
C ILE A 127 -1.64 17.03 5.97
N ALA A 128 -2.76 17.08 6.67
CA ALA A 128 -4.02 17.63 6.19
C ALA A 128 -3.96 19.12 5.80
N HIS A 129 -2.96 19.85 6.28
CA HIS A 129 -2.75 21.26 5.91
C HIS A 129 -1.91 21.43 4.63
N MET A 130 -1.34 20.36 4.09
CA MET A 130 -0.53 20.41 2.86
C MET A 130 -1.45 20.61 1.65
N PRO A 131 -1.14 21.53 0.72
CA PRO A 131 -2.06 21.92 -0.36
C PRO A 131 -2.41 20.78 -1.32
N GLN A 132 -1.55 19.75 -1.41
CA GLN A 132 -1.76 18.56 -2.23
C GLN A 132 -2.58 17.48 -1.53
N VAL A 133 -2.91 17.63 -0.25
CA VAL A 133 -3.63 16.61 0.54
C VAL A 133 -5.07 17.07 0.78
N ALA A 134 -6.03 16.21 0.45
CA ALA A 134 -7.43 16.35 0.80
C ALA A 134 -7.84 15.26 1.79
N VAL A 135 -8.68 15.58 2.77
CA VAL A 135 -9.31 14.59 3.64
C VAL A 135 -10.67 14.25 3.04
N ASP A 136 -10.78 13.09 2.40
CA ASP A 136 -11.95 12.67 1.62
C ASP A 136 -12.09 11.14 1.61
N ASP A 137 -13.23 10.62 2.06
CA ASP A 137 -13.53 9.18 2.08
C ASP A 137 -14.03 8.65 0.73
N GLN A 138 -14.51 9.51 -0.17
CA GLN A 138 -15.12 9.07 -1.43
C GLN A 138 -14.15 8.26 -2.30
N PRO A 139 -12.88 8.66 -2.50
CA PRO A 139 -11.93 7.86 -3.25
C PRO A 139 -11.62 6.51 -2.59
N HIS A 140 -11.65 6.45 -1.25
CA HIS A 140 -11.30 5.24 -0.51
C HIS A 140 -12.39 4.16 -0.52
N ALA A 141 -13.67 4.56 -0.62
CA ALA A 141 -14.79 3.63 -0.48
C ALA A 141 -14.75 2.47 -1.50
N PRO A 142 -14.58 2.71 -2.83
CA PRO A 142 -14.52 1.64 -3.84
C PRO A 142 -13.11 1.10 -4.09
N GLU A 143 -12.05 1.73 -3.54
CA GLU A 143 -10.67 1.48 -3.95
C GLU A 143 -10.09 0.21 -3.32
N HIS A 144 -9.44 -0.61 -4.15
CA HIS A 144 -8.84 -1.87 -3.76
C HIS A 144 -7.33 -1.82 -3.54
N ALA A 145 -6.64 -0.85 -4.17
CA ALA A 145 -5.17 -0.81 -4.20
C ALA A 145 -4.52 -0.86 -2.82
N LEU A 146 -5.10 -0.19 -1.82
CA LEU A 146 -4.58 -0.24 -0.45
C LEU A 146 -5.11 -1.43 0.33
N GLU A 147 -6.37 -1.79 0.10
CA GLU A 147 -7.06 -2.87 0.82
C GLU A 147 -6.37 -4.21 0.64
N ILE A 148 -5.90 -4.51 -0.57
CA ILE A 148 -5.29 -5.79 -0.94
C ILE A 148 -4.01 -6.08 -0.15
N GLU A 149 -3.30 -5.04 0.30
CA GLU A 149 -2.05 -5.15 1.06
C GLU A 149 -2.29 -5.47 2.54
N LEU A 150 -3.47 -5.10 3.08
CA LEU A 150 -3.74 -5.15 4.52
C LEU A 150 -3.68 -6.56 5.11
N PRO A 151 -4.21 -7.62 4.48
CA PRO A 151 -4.10 -8.96 5.05
C PRO A 151 -2.65 -9.46 5.18
N PHE A 152 -1.77 -9.10 4.24
CA PHE A 152 -0.34 -9.41 4.35
C PHE A 152 0.32 -8.66 5.52
N LEU A 153 -0.01 -7.37 5.68
CA LEU A 153 0.50 -6.54 6.78
C LEU A 153 0.01 -7.05 8.14
N GLN A 154 -1.28 -7.44 8.24
CA GLN A 154 -1.83 -8.05 9.46
C GLN A 154 -1.12 -9.36 9.81
N ALA A 155 -0.83 -10.21 8.82
CA ALA A 155 -0.18 -11.50 9.03
C ALA A 155 1.30 -11.35 9.43
N THR A 156 2.01 -10.36 8.90
CA THR A 156 3.45 -10.16 9.14
C THR A 156 3.73 -9.26 10.34
N LEU A 157 3.09 -8.11 10.43
CA LEU A 157 3.36 -7.08 11.44
C LEU A 157 2.34 -7.04 12.56
N GLY A 158 1.11 -7.54 12.34
CA GLY A 158 0.00 -7.45 13.29
C GLY A 158 -0.79 -6.15 13.12
N ALA A 159 -1.43 -5.70 14.22
CA ALA A 159 -2.29 -4.51 14.24
C ALA A 159 -1.46 -3.23 14.38
N VAL A 160 -0.71 -2.86 13.33
CA VAL A 160 0.02 -1.57 13.27
C VAL A 160 -0.91 -0.53 12.62
N PRO A 161 -1.05 0.69 13.19
CA PRO A 161 -1.85 1.75 12.58
C PRO A 161 -1.35 2.14 11.19
N ILE A 162 -2.30 2.41 10.28
CA ILE A 162 -2.02 2.79 8.91
C ILE A 162 -2.32 4.28 8.66
N VAL A 163 -1.57 4.90 7.75
CA VAL A 163 -1.90 6.15 7.08
C VAL A 163 -2.20 5.79 5.62
N PRO A 164 -3.48 5.55 5.27
CA PRO A 164 -3.85 5.15 3.92
C PRO A 164 -3.97 6.38 3.02
N LEU A 165 -3.22 6.39 1.92
CA LEU A 165 -3.12 7.52 1.00
C LEU A 165 -3.41 7.08 -0.43
N LEU A 166 -4.39 7.70 -1.07
CA LEU A 166 -4.68 7.50 -2.49
C LEU A 166 -4.13 8.66 -3.30
N VAL A 167 -3.42 8.34 -4.37
CA VAL A 167 -2.80 9.30 -5.27
C VAL A 167 -3.59 9.37 -6.57
N GLY A 168 -4.08 10.55 -6.86
CA GLY A 168 -4.71 10.88 -8.14
C GLY A 168 -3.80 11.71 -9.04
N SER A 169 -4.32 12.80 -9.57
CA SER A 169 -3.54 13.74 -10.38
C SER A 169 -2.63 14.60 -9.48
N ALA A 170 -1.47 14.04 -9.15
CA ALA A 170 -0.44 14.67 -8.34
C ALA A 170 0.94 14.59 -9.02
N ARG A 171 1.89 15.40 -8.58
CA ARG A 171 3.28 15.30 -8.98
C ARG A 171 4.04 14.37 -8.01
N ALA A 172 5.09 13.73 -8.52
CA ALA A 172 5.93 12.85 -7.70
C ALA A 172 6.58 13.59 -6.52
N GLU A 173 6.96 14.86 -6.70
CA GLU A 173 7.52 15.71 -5.66
C GLU A 173 6.51 15.96 -4.52
N GLU A 174 5.23 16.09 -4.84
CA GLU A 174 4.15 16.27 -3.86
C GLU A 174 3.97 15.01 -3.00
N VAL A 175 4.08 13.84 -3.61
CA VAL A 175 4.12 12.56 -2.87
C VAL A 175 5.38 12.47 -2.01
N ALA A 176 6.55 12.81 -2.57
CA ALA A 176 7.80 12.79 -1.80
C ALA A 176 7.78 13.72 -0.58
N GLU A 177 7.14 14.89 -0.67
CA GLU A 177 6.97 15.81 0.46
C GLU A 177 6.08 15.21 1.56
N VAL A 178 4.99 14.53 1.19
CA VAL A 178 4.12 13.84 2.15
C VAL A 178 4.88 12.69 2.82
N LEU A 179 5.60 11.88 2.05
CA LEU A 179 6.44 10.82 2.60
C LEU A 179 7.52 11.38 3.51
N HIS A 180 8.19 12.48 3.11
CA HIS A 180 9.19 13.14 3.94
C HIS A 180 8.66 13.52 5.34
N ARG A 181 7.41 14.00 5.40
CA ARG A 181 6.75 14.40 6.65
C ARG A 181 6.41 13.21 7.54
N LEU A 182 5.97 12.09 6.95
CA LEU A 182 5.44 10.93 7.69
C LEU A 182 6.50 9.86 8.00
N TRP A 183 7.58 9.80 7.23
CA TRP A 183 8.53 8.68 7.26
C TRP A 183 9.63 8.88 8.27
N ASP A 184 9.41 8.46 9.50
CA ASP A 184 10.40 8.43 10.59
C ASP A 184 11.06 7.04 10.76
N ALA A 185 11.84 6.87 11.83
CA ALA A 185 12.58 5.64 12.11
C ALA A 185 11.68 4.43 12.42
N ARG A 186 10.42 4.65 12.83
CA ARG A 186 9.45 3.61 13.18
C ARG A 186 8.32 3.46 12.17
N THR A 187 8.42 4.18 11.06
CA THR A 187 7.46 4.13 9.97
C THR A 187 7.98 3.25 8.84
N LEU A 188 7.15 2.32 8.38
CA LEU A 188 7.35 1.56 7.15
C LEU A 188 6.44 2.13 6.06
N VAL A 189 6.99 2.34 4.86
CA VAL A 189 6.20 2.76 3.69
C VAL A 189 5.88 1.56 2.82
N VAL A 190 4.63 1.44 2.41
CA VAL A 190 4.13 0.42 1.47
C VAL A 190 3.56 1.14 0.25
N VAL A 191 4.22 1.00 -0.89
CA VAL A 191 3.73 1.52 -2.17
C VAL A 191 3.06 0.39 -2.93
N SER A 192 1.79 0.58 -3.21
CA SER A 192 0.96 -0.39 -3.92
C SER A 192 0.88 -0.04 -5.40
N SER A 193 1.41 -0.90 -6.28
CA SER A 193 1.41 -0.66 -7.73
C SER A 193 1.61 -1.94 -8.53
N ASP A 194 0.73 -2.16 -9.50
CA ASP A 194 1.00 -3.05 -10.62
C ASP A 194 1.85 -2.32 -11.68
N LEU A 195 2.50 -3.06 -12.57
CA LEU A 195 3.32 -2.54 -13.67
C LEU A 195 2.48 -2.36 -14.96
N SER A 196 3.00 -2.76 -16.13
CA SER A 196 2.31 -2.57 -17.41
C SER A 196 1.01 -3.37 -17.50
N HIS A 197 0.03 -2.84 -18.24
CA HIS A 197 -1.31 -3.44 -18.34
C HIS A 197 -1.65 -3.82 -19.77
N TYR A 198 -2.28 -5.01 -19.89
CA TYR A 198 -2.97 -5.47 -21.09
C TYR A 198 -2.10 -5.63 -22.34
N ASN A 199 -0.79 -5.76 -22.17
CA ASN A 199 0.15 -6.11 -23.22
C ASN A 199 0.20 -7.62 -23.45
N SER A 200 0.76 -8.05 -24.60
CA SER A 200 1.16 -9.44 -24.76
C SER A 200 2.30 -9.78 -23.80
N TYR A 201 2.42 -11.05 -23.43
CA TYR A 201 3.41 -11.55 -22.48
C TYR A 201 4.84 -11.00 -22.76
N GLU A 202 5.33 -11.15 -23.99
CA GLU A 202 6.67 -10.70 -24.37
C GLU A 202 6.83 -9.18 -24.36
N THR A 203 5.76 -8.44 -24.69
CA THR A 203 5.79 -6.98 -24.62
C THR A 203 5.82 -6.50 -23.17
N ALA A 204 4.97 -7.07 -22.31
CA ALA A 204 4.96 -6.77 -20.88
C ALA A 204 6.33 -7.03 -20.25
N ARG A 205 6.95 -8.20 -20.50
CA ARG A 205 8.28 -8.51 -19.96
C ARG A 205 9.34 -7.47 -20.31
N ARG A 206 9.32 -6.94 -21.54
CA ARG A 206 10.28 -5.92 -21.97
C ARG A 206 10.02 -4.57 -21.31
N LEU A 207 8.75 -4.15 -21.25
CA LEU A 207 8.37 -2.89 -20.62
C LEU A 207 8.64 -2.92 -19.12
N ASP A 208 8.23 -3.99 -18.46
CA ASP A 208 8.38 -4.14 -17.01
C ASP A 208 9.85 -4.26 -16.60
N ALA A 209 10.71 -4.88 -17.43
CA ALA A 209 12.15 -4.90 -17.18
C ALA A 209 12.75 -3.49 -17.22
N VAL A 210 12.33 -2.63 -18.15
CA VAL A 210 12.81 -1.24 -18.22
C VAL A 210 12.35 -0.43 -16.98
N THR A 211 11.08 -0.61 -16.57
CA THR A 211 10.54 0.03 -15.39
C THR A 211 11.25 -0.45 -14.13
N ALA A 212 11.49 -1.77 -14.01
CA ALA A 212 12.22 -2.36 -12.89
C ALA A 212 13.63 -1.80 -12.76
N ASP A 213 14.36 -1.73 -13.88
CA ASP A 213 15.70 -1.13 -13.92
C ASP A 213 15.69 0.34 -13.50
N ALA A 214 14.65 1.11 -13.87
CA ALA A 214 14.50 2.50 -13.43
C ALA A 214 14.25 2.61 -11.93
N ILE A 215 13.42 1.72 -11.36
CA ILE A 215 13.16 1.64 -9.91
C ILE A 215 14.48 1.36 -9.17
N GLU A 216 15.24 0.36 -9.58
CA GLU A 216 16.50 -0.05 -8.93
C GLU A 216 17.57 1.02 -8.97
N ARG A 217 17.58 1.86 -10.02
CA ARG A 217 18.50 3.00 -10.13
C ARG A 217 18.00 4.27 -9.48
N LEU A 218 16.82 4.25 -8.84
CA LEU A 218 16.15 5.43 -8.28
C LEU A 218 15.93 6.53 -9.34
N ASP A 219 15.69 6.14 -10.61
CA ASP A 219 15.46 7.05 -11.73
C ASP A 219 13.97 7.31 -11.93
N GLU A 220 13.42 8.20 -11.10
CA GLU A 220 11.99 8.55 -11.14
C GLU A 220 11.57 9.19 -12.47
N LYS A 221 12.52 9.77 -13.22
CA LYS A 221 12.22 10.44 -14.49
C LYS A 221 12.04 9.45 -15.64
N ALA A 222 12.61 8.27 -15.52
CA ALA A 222 12.48 7.20 -16.52
C ALA A 222 11.14 6.46 -16.41
N ILE A 223 10.32 6.70 -15.36
CA ILE A 223 9.03 6.03 -15.17
C ILE A 223 7.90 6.95 -15.65
N GLY A 224 7.19 6.53 -16.69
CA GLY A 224 6.02 7.22 -17.24
C GLY A 224 4.71 6.81 -16.56
N SER A 225 3.65 7.55 -16.85
CA SER A 225 2.30 7.27 -16.29
C SER A 225 1.67 5.98 -16.83
N GLY A 226 2.18 5.44 -17.94
CA GLY A 226 1.71 4.18 -18.53
C GLY A 226 2.49 2.94 -18.10
N ASP A 227 3.59 3.11 -17.35
CA ASP A 227 4.49 2.02 -16.99
C ASP A 227 4.06 1.29 -15.72
N ALA A 228 3.29 1.98 -14.86
CA ALA A 228 2.74 1.43 -13.63
C ALA A 228 1.48 2.23 -13.22
N CYS A 229 0.45 1.56 -12.69
CA CYS A 229 -0.76 2.25 -12.24
C CYS A 229 -0.47 3.19 -11.06
N GLY A 230 0.43 2.80 -10.15
CA GLY A 230 0.94 3.60 -9.05
C GLY A 230 2.18 4.42 -9.38
N SER A 231 2.45 4.72 -10.66
CA SER A 231 3.70 5.39 -11.12
C SER A 231 4.04 6.65 -10.33
N VAL A 232 3.06 7.47 -9.97
CA VAL A 232 3.28 8.71 -9.20
C VAL A 232 3.73 8.39 -7.77
N ALA A 233 3.12 7.40 -7.12
CA ALA A 233 3.49 6.97 -5.77
C ALA A 233 4.90 6.33 -5.77
N VAL A 234 5.19 5.45 -6.75
CA VAL A 234 6.52 4.87 -6.94
C VAL A 234 7.56 5.97 -7.12
N ARG A 235 7.35 6.90 -8.06
CA ARG A 235 8.28 8.02 -8.31
C ARG A 235 8.52 8.88 -7.06
N GLY A 236 7.46 9.15 -6.28
CA GLY A 236 7.58 9.86 -5.00
C GLY A 236 8.44 9.12 -3.99
N LEU A 237 8.27 7.79 -3.89
CA LEU A 237 9.13 6.94 -3.08
C LEU A 237 10.60 7.03 -3.53
N LEU A 238 10.87 6.93 -4.85
CA LEU A 238 12.23 6.99 -5.38
C LEU A 238 12.93 8.32 -5.07
N ILE A 239 12.21 9.45 -5.17
CA ILE A 239 12.73 10.77 -4.80
C ILE A 239 13.14 10.79 -3.32
N GLU A 240 12.26 10.31 -2.43
CA GLU A 240 12.54 10.34 -1.00
C GLU A 240 13.62 9.31 -0.60
N ALA A 241 13.62 8.12 -1.20
CA ALA A 241 14.66 7.10 -1.00
C ALA A 241 16.05 7.64 -1.37
N ARG A 242 16.17 8.30 -2.54
CA ARG A 242 17.41 8.96 -2.96
C ARG A 242 17.85 10.07 -2.01
N ARG A 243 16.90 10.89 -1.52
CA ARG A 243 17.16 11.95 -0.53
C ARG A 243 17.75 11.38 0.76
N ARG A 244 17.32 10.18 1.16
CA ARG A 244 17.76 9.48 2.38
C ARG A 244 18.98 8.59 2.17
N GLY A 245 19.47 8.43 0.95
CA GLY A 245 20.59 7.55 0.63
C GLY A 245 20.24 6.06 0.78
N LEU A 246 18.96 5.69 0.59
CA LEU A 246 18.51 4.30 0.67
C LEU A 246 18.79 3.56 -0.64
N ALA A 247 18.94 2.23 -0.57
CA ALA A 247 19.05 1.34 -1.71
C ALA A 247 17.69 0.65 -1.99
N ILE A 248 17.48 0.21 -3.23
CA ILE A 248 16.33 -0.58 -3.63
C ILE A 248 16.80 -1.90 -4.24
N GLU A 249 16.20 -3.01 -3.81
CA GLU A 249 16.46 -4.34 -4.34
C GLU A 249 15.17 -4.96 -4.85
N ARG A 250 15.23 -5.52 -6.07
CA ARG A 250 14.12 -6.29 -6.64
C ARG A 250 14.10 -7.69 -6.04
N LEU A 251 12.92 -8.10 -5.57
CA LEU A 251 12.68 -9.44 -5.07
C LEU A 251 12.06 -10.36 -6.12
N ASP A 252 11.12 -9.82 -6.93
CA ASP A 252 10.43 -10.58 -7.96
C ASP A 252 9.98 -9.67 -9.11
N LEU A 253 9.87 -10.26 -10.31
CA LEU A 253 9.35 -9.61 -11.50
C LEU A 253 8.69 -10.65 -12.40
N ARG A 254 7.37 -10.64 -12.46
CA ARG A 254 6.53 -11.57 -13.24
C ARG A 254 5.36 -10.82 -13.86
N ASN A 255 4.50 -11.55 -14.57
CA ASN A 255 3.22 -11.03 -15.02
C ASN A 255 2.11 -12.08 -14.82
N SER A 256 0.84 -11.70 -15.05
CA SER A 256 -0.30 -12.59 -14.85
C SER A 256 -0.25 -13.86 -15.72
N GLY A 257 0.48 -13.86 -16.83
CA GLY A 257 0.68 -15.03 -17.66
C GLY A 257 1.61 -16.09 -17.03
N ASP A 258 2.40 -15.71 -16.03
CA ASP A 258 3.21 -16.64 -15.22
C ASP A 258 2.40 -17.27 -14.08
N THR A 259 1.18 -16.81 -13.86
CA THR A 259 0.29 -17.26 -12.79
C THR A 259 -1.04 -17.78 -13.36
N ALA A 260 -2.16 -17.11 -13.13
CA ALA A 260 -3.50 -17.58 -13.53
C ALA A 260 -4.09 -16.85 -14.76
N GLY A 261 -3.35 -15.91 -15.36
CA GLY A 261 -3.84 -15.06 -16.44
C GLY A 261 -3.62 -15.62 -17.85
N ASP A 262 -4.34 -15.03 -18.82
CA ASP A 262 -4.15 -15.31 -20.23
C ASP A 262 -2.87 -14.63 -20.73
N PRO A 263 -1.89 -15.37 -21.33
CA PRO A 263 -0.63 -14.79 -21.82
C PRO A 263 -0.81 -13.82 -23.01
N HIS A 264 -1.97 -13.77 -23.64
CA HIS A 264 -2.23 -12.81 -24.71
C HIS A 264 -2.50 -11.39 -24.19
N ARG A 265 -2.91 -11.26 -22.92
CA ARG A 265 -3.25 -9.98 -22.31
C ARG A 265 -2.93 -9.99 -20.82
N VAL A 266 -1.69 -9.62 -20.48
CA VAL A 266 -1.17 -9.72 -19.13
C VAL A 266 -1.11 -8.38 -18.40
N VAL A 267 -0.97 -8.46 -17.08
CA VAL A 267 -0.61 -7.35 -16.18
C VAL A 267 0.73 -7.70 -15.55
N GLY A 268 1.66 -6.76 -15.54
CA GLY A 268 2.98 -6.91 -14.94
C GLY A 268 2.93 -6.71 -13.43
N TYR A 269 3.72 -7.51 -12.71
CA TYR A 269 3.86 -7.48 -11.26
C TYR A 269 5.33 -7.44 -10.86
N GLY A 270 5.64 -6.61 -9.87
CA GLY A 270 6.97 -6.58 -9.30
C GLY A 270 6.94 -6.37 -7.80
N ALA A 271 7.96 -6.87 -7.12
CA ALA A 271 8.17 -6.71 -5.69
C ALA A 271 9.57 -6.17 -5.41
N TRP A 272 9.65 -5.14 -4.56
CA TRP A 272 10.92 -4.54 -4.15
C TRP A 272 10.94 -4.25 -2.67
N VAL A 273 12.15 -4.23 -2.10
CA VAL A 273 12.43 -3.68 -0.78
C VAL A 273 13.33 -2.46 -0.91
N VAL A 274 13.10 -1.50 -0.04
CA VAL A 274 13.96 -0.32 0.16
C VAL A 274 14.69 -0.51 1.48
N LEU A 275 16.01 -0.41 1.43
CA LEU A 275 16.90 -0.76 2.53
C LEU A 275 17.69 0.45 3.01
N GLU A 276 17.93 0.51 4.31
CA GLU A 276 18.95 1.38 4.89
C GLU A 276 20.32 0.81 4.56
N THR A 277 21.25 1.64 4.05
CA THR A 277 22.61 1.26 3.61
C THR A 277 23.63 1.42 4.73
#